data_d67fed529319853b8651794b4302804b
#
_entry.id   d67fed529319853b8651794b4302804b
#
_cell.length_a   1.000
_cell.length_b   1.000
_cell.length_c   1.000
_cell.angle_alpha   90.00
_cell.angle_beta   90.00
_cell.angle_gamma   90.00
#
_symmetry.space_group_name_H-M   'P 1'
#
loop_
_entity.id
_entity.type
_entity.pdbx_description
1 polymer ?
#
loop_
_entity_poly.entity_id
_entity_poly.type
_entity_poly.pdbx_seq_one_letter_code
_entity_poly.pdbx_strand_id
1 'polypeptide(L)'
;MEERDEPGEYRQTPYRAPDGATEVLLIRHGASAPARPDRPFPLVDGHGDPELAPEGRVQAERVGERLAGAHFDGGERLDAVYVTPLRRTAGTAAPLVRRLGLEPRVEPGLREVHLGEWEGGLFRKKVAENDPVAQRMFAEERWDVIPGAEGNEVFAARVEESLARLAAAHAGGRIAVFTHGGVIAQALAAATGARPFAFLGADNGSISRLVRLGGLSAVRGFNDISHLDRPAPAPLT
;
A
#
# COMPACT_ATOMS: atom_id res chain seq x y z
N MET A 1 9.24 -34.49 -10.03
CA MET A 1 10.43 -35.39 -9.87
C MET A 1 11.38 -34.60 -8.98
N GLU A 2 11.40 -34.89 -7.68
CA GLU A 2 12.34 -34.26 -6.74
C GLU A 2 13.71 -34.79 -7.05
N GLU A 3 14.61 -33.92 -7.53
CA GLU A 3 16.05 -34.23 -7.58
C GLU A 3 16.54 -34.42 -6.14
N ARG A 4 16.96 -35.63 -5.81
CA ARG A 4 17.57 -35.93 -4.51
C ARG A 4 18.96 -35.33 -4.48
N ASP A 5 19.24 -34.52 -3.47
CA ASP A 5 20.60 -34.00 -3.22
C ASP A 5 21.55 -35.17 -2.99
N GLU A 6 22.74 -35.11 -3.60
CA GLU A 6 23.82 -36.06 -3.29
C GLU A 6 24.34 -35.83 -1.86
N PRO A 7 24.81 -36.86 -1.16
CA PRO A 7 25.34 -36.69 0.19
C PRO A 7 26.51 -35.70 0.21
N GLY A 8 26.31 -34.58 0.93
CA GLY A 8 27.29 -33.50 1.04
C GLY A 8 27.05 -32.30 0.13
N GLU A 9 26.01 -32.30 -0.70
CA GLU A 9 25.55 -31.12 -1.46
C GLU A 9 24.49 -30.33 -0.67
N TYR A 10 24.70 -29.03 -0.55
CA TYR A 10 23.75 -28.09 0.04
C TYR A 10 23.36 -27.03 -1.01
N ARG A 11 22.22 -27.20 -1.65
CA ARG A 11 21.74 -26.29 -2.70
C ARG A 11 21.00 -25.08 -2.11
N GLN A 12 21.11 -23.97 -2.79
CA GLN A 12 20.27 -22.79 -2.49
C GLN A 12 18.80 -23.11 -2.79
N THR A 13 17.93 -23.06 -1.79
CA THR A 13 16.49 -23.26 -1.98
C THR A 13 15.80 -21.91 -2.27
N PRO A 14 14.81 -21.88 -3.17
CA PRO A 14 13.94 -20.72 -3.31
C PRO A 14 13.28 -20.35 -1.96
N TYR A 15 13.08 -19.06 -1.74
CA TYR A 15 12.38 -18.62 -0.54
C TYR A 15 10.96 -19.17 -0.53
N ARG A 16 10.56 -19.70 0.61
CA ARG A 16 9.17 -20.01 0.95
C ARG A 16 8.81 -19.29 2.24
N ALA A 17 7.60 -18.76 2.31
CA ALA A 17 7.10 -18.20 3.57
C ALA A 17 7.08 -19.30 4.63
N PRO A 18 7.43 -19.03 5.89
CA PRO A 18 7.30 -19.99 6.97
C PRO A 18 5.86 -20.49 7.12
N ASP A 19 5.68 -21.71 7.58
CA ASP A 19 4.36 -22.27 7.86
C ASP A 19 3.58 -21.37 8.84
N GLY A 20 2.33 -21.09 8.53
CA GLY A 20 1.49 -20.20 9.31
C GLY A 20 1.74 -18.70 9.08
N ALA A 21 2.72 -18.31 8.27
CA ALA A 21 2.94 -16.92 7.91
C ALA A 21 1.83 -16.41 6.98
N THR A 22 1.41 -15.16 7.18
CA THR A 22 0.48 -14.46 6.28
C THR A 22 1.26 -13.60 5.30
N GLU A 23 1.01 -13.74 4.03
CA GLU A 23 1.49 -12.82 3.00
C GLU A 23 0.48 -11.69 2.81
N VAL A 24 0.94 -10.45 3.00
CA VAL A 24 0.14 -9.24 2.83
C VAL A 24 0.65 -8.49 1.60
N LEU A 25 -0.19 -8.43 0.58
CA LEU A 25 0.03 -7.57 -0.58
C LEU A 25 -0.54 -6.20 -0.26
N LEU A 26 0.31 -5.19 -0.11
CA LEU A 26 -0.07 -3.80 0.11
C LEU A 26 -0.12 -3.10 -1.25
N ILE A 27 -1.32 -2.70 -1.69
CA ILE A 27 -1.54 -2.05 -2.97
C ILE A 27 -1.87 -0.58 -2.74
N ARG A 28 -1.06 0.34 -3.28
CA ARG A 28 -1.44 1.74 -3.28
C ARG A 28 -2.59 1.96 -4.25
N HIS A 29 -3.60 2.72 -3.83
CA HIS A 29 -4.70 3.08 -4.72
C HIS A 29 -4.21 3.72 -6.03
N GLY A 30 -4.95 3.57 -7.11
CA GLY A 30 -4.69 4.22 -8.40
C GLY A 30 -4.70 5.75 -8.30
N ALA A 31 -4.16 6.43 -9.29
CA ALA A 31 -4.15 7.89 -9.35
C ALA A 31 -5.56 8.45 -9.10
N SER A 32 -5.66 9.45 -8.23
CA SER A 32 -6.93 10.08 -7.90
C SER A 32 -7.04 11.47 -8.54
N ALA A 33 -8.25 11.98 -8.66
CA ALA A 33 -8.56 13.27 -9.26
C ALA A 33 -7.61 14.38 -8.76
N PRO A 34 -7.22 15.33 -9.62
CA PRO A 34 -6.32 16.41 -9.25
C PRO A 34 -6.94 17.31 -8.19
N ALA A 35 -6.11 17.78 -7.25
CA ALA A 35 -6.54 18.82 -6.30
C ALA A 35 -6.74 20.15 -7.04
N ARG A 36 -7.78 20.86 -6.68
CA ARG A 36 -8.10 22.20 -7.22
C ARG A 36 -8.36 23.16 -6.07
N PRO A 37 -7.76 24.36 -6.07
CA PRO A 37 -7.93 25.31 -4.98
C PRO A 37 -9.38 25.78 -4.79
N ASP A 38 -10.14 25.86 -5.91
CA ASP A 38 -11.54 26.29 -5.96
C ASP A 38 -12.55 25.18 -5.66
N ARG A 39 -12.07 23.91 -5.59
CA ARG A 39 -12.91 22.74 -5.34
C ARG A 39 -12.17 21.74 -4.46
N PRO A 40 -12.22 21.89 -3.14
CA PRO A 40 -11.62 20.90 -2.23
C PRO A 40 -12.31 19.54 -2.38
N PHE A 41 -11.58 18.47 -2.08
CA PHE A 41 -12.15 17.12 -2.07
C PHE A 41 -13.22 17.00 -0.99
N PRO A 42 -14.30 16.24 -1.23
CA PRO A 42 -15.22 15.88 -0.16
C PRO A 42 -14.45 15.12 0.93
N LEU A 43 -14.93 15.22 2.16
CA LEU A 43 -14.32 14.53 3.30
C LEU A 43 -15.20 13.34 3.72
N VAL A 44 -14.54 12.25 4.09
CA VAL A 44 -15.14 11.10 4.77
C VAL A 44 -14.37 10.89 6.08
N ASP A 45 -15.05 11.00 7.20
CA ASP A 45 -14.45 10.93 8.55
C ASP A 45 -13.22 11.85 8.69
N GLY A 46 -13.30 13.06 8.15
CA GLY A 46 -12.23 14.06 8.18
C GLY A 46 -11.16 13.89 7.11
N HIS A 47 -11.10 12.79 6.37
CA HIS A 47 -10.10 12.55 5.31
C HIS A 47 -10.61 12.95 3.93
N GLY A 48 -9.76 13.58 3.14
CA GLY A 48 -10.07 13.90 1.74
C GLY A 48 -10.33 12.63 0.92
N ASP A 49 -11.49 12.61 0.23
CA ASP A 49 -11.95 11.44 -0.53
C ASP A 49 -12.17 11.74 -2.02
N PRO A 50 -11.10 12.02 -2.79
CA PRO A 50 -11.20 12.15 -4.25
C PRO A 50 -11.53 10.81 -4.92
N GLU A 51 -12.22 10.88 -6.06
CA GLU A 51 -12.40 9.74 -6.96
C GLU A 51 -11.08 9.36 -7.65
N LEU A 52 -11.06 8.15 -8.25
CA LEU A 52 -10.00 7.80 -9.18
C LEU A 52 -10.07 8.69 -10.43
N ALA A 53 -8.92 9.18 -10.85
CA ALA A 53 -8.75 9.79 -12.16
C ALA A 53 -8.87 8.73 -13.28
N PRO A 54 -9.03 9.12 -14.56
CA PRO A 54 -9.07 8.18 -15.68
C PRO A 54 -7.87 7.22 -15.69
N GLU A 55 -6.66 7.73 -15.51
CA GLU A 55 -5.42 6.93 -15.44
C GLU A 55 -5.42 5.98 -14.22
N GLY A 56 -6.00 6.41 -13.09
CA GLY A 56 -6.15 5.55 -11.92
C GLY A 56 -7.10 4.38 -12.14
N ARG A 57 -8.11 4.54 -12.97
CA ARG A 57 -9.01 3.44 -13.37
C ARG A 57 -8.29 2.43 -14.26
N VAL A 58 -7.42 2.89 -15.16
CA VAL A 58 -6.56 2.02 -15.97
C VAL A 58 -5.60 1.24 -15.08
N GLN A 59 -4.95 1.92 -14.12
CA GLN A 59 -4.09 1.26 -13.13
C GLN A 59 -4.85 0.21 -12.33
N ALA A 60 -6.09 0.48 -11.91
CA ALA A 60 -6.95 -0.47 -11.21
C ALA A 60 -7.23 -1.74 -12.03
N GLU A 61 -7.53 -1.61 -13.33
CA GLU A 61 -7.72 -2.78 -14.22
C GLU A 61 -6.43 -3.60 -14.33
N ARG A 62 -5.25 -2.97 -14.50
CA ARG A 62 -3.95 -3.65 -14.56
C ARG A 62 -3.60 -4.38 -13.27
N VAL A 63 -3.85 -3.74 -12.11
CA VAL A 63 -3.71 -4.39 -10.79
C VAL A 63 -4.62 -5.62 -10.70
N GLY A 64 -5.89 -5.46 -11.10
CA GLY A 64 -6.86 -6.56 -11.08
C GLY A 64 -6.44 -7.72 -11.98
N GLU A 65 -5.95 -7.46 -13.18
CA GLU A 65 -5.39 -8.46 -14.10
C GLU A 65 -4.18 -9.17 -13.50
N ARG A 66 -3.24 -8.40 -12.98
CA ARG A 66 -1.99 -8.93 -12.37
C ARG A 66 -2.28 -9.87 -11.21
N LEU A 67 -3.16 -9.46 -10.28
CA LEU A 67 -3.43 -10.22 -9.06
C LEU A 67 -4.40 -11.39 -9.28
N ALA A 68 -5.25 -11.34 -10.32
CA ALA A 68 -6.12 -12.44 -10.70
C ALA A 68 -5.45 -13.45 -11.63
N GLY A 69 -4.26 -13.13 -12.17
CA GLY A 69 -3.53 -14.00 -13.10
C GLY A 69 -3.11 -15.31 -12.44
N ALA A 70 -3.30 -16.43 -13.16
CA ALA A 70 -2.97 -17.78 -12.68
C ALA A 70 -1.47 -17.99 -12.35
N HIS A 71 -0.61 -17.07 -12.78
CA HIS A 71 0.83 -17.13 -12.57
C HIS A 71 1.36 -16.06 -11.62
N PHE A 72 0.46 -15.31 -10.95
CA PHE A 72 0.91 -14.38 -9.94
C PHE A 72 1.53 -15.17 -8.79
N ASP A 73 2.85 -15.04 -8.64
CA ASP A 73 3.64 -15.67 -7.58
C ASP A 73 3.35 -17.17 -7.34
N GLY A 74 3.35 -17.95 -8.40
CA GLY A 74 3.14 -19.40 -8.31
C GLY A 74 1.67 -19.84 -8.31
N GLY A 75 0.73 -18.94 -8.58
CA GLY A 75 -0.69 -19.27 -8.69
C GLY A 75 -1.42 -19.40 -7.35
N GLU A 76 -0.82 -18.92 -6.26
CA GLU A 76 -1.44 -18.94 -4.95
C GLU A 76 -2.65 -18.00 -4.88
N ARG A 77 -3.75 -18.53 -4.36
CA ARG A 77 -5.03 -17.84 -4.26
C ARG A 77 -5.01 -16.75 -3.19
N LEU A 78 -5.73 -15.65 -3.44
CA LEU A 78 -6.05 -14.66 -2.41
C LEU A 78 -7.22 -15.14 -1.56
N ASP A 79 -7.06 -15.11 -0.24
CA ASP A 79 -8.09 -15.50 0.73
C ASP A 79 -9.05 -14.37 1.04
N ALA A 80 -8.57 -13.13 0.97
CA ALA A 80 -9.39 -11.95 1.22
C ALA A 80 -8.83 -10.71 0.52
N VAL A 81 -9.74 -9.75 0.28
CA VAL A 81 -9.44 -8.41 -0.20
C VAL A 81 -9.91 -7.40 0.84
N TYR A 82 -9.03 -6.48 1.21
CA TYR A 82 -9.33 -5.38 2.12
C TYR A 82 -9.20 -4.04 1.41
N VAL A 83 -10.07 -3.11 1.79
CA VAL A 83 -10.08 -1.72 1.33
C VAL A 83 -10.19 -0.79 2.54
N THR A 84 -9.83 0.47 2.41
CA THR A 84 -10.15 1.48 3.42
C THR A 84 -11.53 2.09 3.14
N PRO A 85 -12.13 2.87 4.07
CA PRO A 85 -13.39 3.56 3.81
C PRO A 85 -13.37 4.54 2.64
N LEU A 86 -12.16 4.91 2.15
CA LEU A 86 -11.99 5.89 1.09
C LEU A 86 -12.23 5.28 -0.29
N ARG A 87 -13.10 5.92 -1.09
CA ARG A 87 -13.58 5.38 -2.38
C ARG A 87 -12.49 5.05 -3.39
N ARG A 88 -11.33 5.73 -3.34
CA ARG A 88 -10.20 5.45 -4.24
C ARG A 88 -9.61 4.05 -4.03
N THR A 89 -9.62 3.51 -2.81
CA THR A 89 -9.16 2.15 -2.53
C THR A 89 -10.17 1.11 -3.00
N ALA A 90 -11.45 1.32 -2.73
CA ALA A 90 -12.53 0.48 -3.23
C ALA A 90 -12.58 0.47 -4.77
N GLY A 91 -12.43 1.65 -5.40
CA GLY A 91 -12.37 1.76 -6.86
C GLY A 91 -11.17 1.03 -7.47
N THR A 92 -10.03 1.02 -6.78
CA THR A 92 -8.84 0.28 -7.23
C THR A 92 -9.01 -1.23 -7.06
N ALA A 93 -9.68 -1.67 -6.00
CA ALA A 93 -9.95 -3.09 -5.76
C ALA A 93 -11.05 -3.67 -6.67
N ALA A 94 -11.96 -2.85 -7.16
CA ALA A 94 -13.16 -3.30 -7.87
C ALA A 94 -12.90 -4.25 -9.05
N PRO A 95 -11.91 -4.04 -9.93
CA PRO A 95 -11.61 -5.00 -10.99
C PRO A 95 -11.17 -6.37 -10.49
N LEU A 96 -10.37 -6.41 -9.41
CA LEU A 96 -9.91 -7.66 -8.80
C LEU A 96 -11.06 -8.45 -8.19
N VAL A 97 -11.88 -7.79 -7.36
CA VAL A 97 -12.99 -8.49 -6.68
C VAL A 97 -14.02 -9.02 -7.66
N ARG A 98 -14.29 -8.31 -8.77
CA ARG A 98 -15.15 -8.82 -9.87
C ARG A 98 -14.57 -10.08 -10.52
N ARG A 99 -13.25 -10.13 -10.76
CA ARG A 99 -12.58 -11.28 -11.40
C ARG A 99 -12.54 -12.50 -10.50
N LEU A 100 -12.40 -12.29 -9.19
CA LEU A 100 -12.27 -13.38 -8.22
C LEU A 100 -13.59 -13.78 -7.57
N GLY A 101 -14.66 -13.00 -7.73
CA GLY A 101 -15.93 -13.22 -7.04
C GLY A 101 -15.83 -13.04 -5.52
N LEU A 102 -14.92 -12.16 -5.05
CA LEU A 102 -14.71 -11.88 -3.64
C LEU A 102 -15.49 -10.63 -3.21
N GLU A 103 -15.88 -10.56 -1.94
CA GLU A 103 -16.42 -9.35 -1.33
C GLU A 103 -15.30 -8.62 -0.57
N PRO A 104 -15.06 -7.32 -0.88
CA PRO A 104 -14.04 -6.56 -0.18
C PRO A 104 -14.48 -6.24 1.26
N ARG A 105 -13.57 -6.40 2.22
CA ARG A 105 -13.78 -6.06 3.62
C ARG A 105 -13.20 -4.68 3.90
N VAL A 106 -13.92 -3.87 4.69
CA VAL A 106 -13.44 -2.53 5.05
C VAL A 106 -12.54 -2.60 6.28
N GLU A 107 -11.33 -2.04 6.18
CA GLU A 107 -10.37 -1.90 7.29
C GLU A 107 -10.08 -0.42 7.55
N PRO A 108 -10.78 0.21 8.51
CA PRO A 108 -10.61 1.64 8.80
C PRO A 108 -9.24 2.00 9.36
N GLY A 109 -8.57 1.09 10.07
CA GLY A 109 -7.25 1.33 10.65
C GLY A 109 -6.13 1.49 9.63
N LEU A 110 -6.37 1.14 8.35
CA LEU A 110 -5.42 1.32 7.25
C LEU A 110 -5.77 2.50 6.33
N ARG A 111 -6.58 3.47 6.82
CA ARG A 111 -6.76 4.76 6.15
C ARG A 111 -5.45 5.52 6.09
N GLU A 112 -5.35 6.45 5.12
CA GLU A 112 -4.19 7.35 5.03
C GLU A 112 -4.00 8.12 6.34
N VAL A 113 -2.80 8.62 6.56
CA VAL A 113 -2.52 9.55 7.66
C VAL A 113 -3.48 10.74 7.56
N HIS A 114 -4.04 11.15 8.69
CA HIS A 114 -4.86 12.36 8.73
C HIS A 114 -3.96 13.59 8.62
N LEU A 115 -4.22 14.42 7.62
CA LEU A 115 -3.36 15.56 7.28
C LEU A 115 -3.81 16.90 7.93
N GLY A 116 -4.73 16.84 8.91
CA GLY A 116 -5.16 18.01 9.65
C GLY A 116 -5.70 19.11 8.74
N GLU A 117 -5.16 20.32 8.88
CA GLU A 117 -5.58 21.47 8.07
C GLU A 117 -5.26 21.31 6.57
N TRP A 118 -4.45 20.34 6.19
CA TRP A 118 -4.08 20.11 4.79
C TRP A 118 -4.93 19.05 4.09
N GLU A 119 -6.01 18.62 4.71
CA GLU A 119 -7.00 17.76 4.06
C GLU A 119 -7.70 18.46 2.87
N GLY A 120 -8.56 17.74 2.15
CA GLY A 120 -9.30 18.29 1.01
C GLY A 120 -8.46 18.58 -0.23
N GLY A 121 -7.20 18.14 -0.26
CA GLY A 121 -6.28 18.35 -1.39
C GLY A 121 -5.22 19.42 -1.16
N LEU A 122 -5.30 20.18 -0.05
CA LEU A 122 -4.34 21.25 0.24
C LEU A 122 -2.91 20.73 0.38
N PHE A 123 -2.71 19.51 0.90
CA PHE A 123 -1.39 18.87 0.97
C PHE A 123 -0.65 18.89 -0.36
N ARG A 124 -1.33 18.51 -1.45
CA ARG A 124 -0.70 18.48 -2.80
C ARG A 124 -0.26 19.86 -3.26
N LYS A 125 -1.09 20.87 -2.99
CA LYS A 125 -0.76 22.26 -3.31
C LYS A 125 0.46 22.72 -2.52
N LYS A 126 0.46 22.52 -1.20
CA LYS A 126 1.54 22.91 -0.30
C LYS A 126 2.88 22.27 -0.68
N VAL A 127 2.86 20.97 -1.01
CA VAL A 127 4.07 20.26 -1.48
C VAL A 127 4.55 20.82 -2.83
N ALA A 128 3.65 21.05 -3.78
CA ALA A 128 4.00 21.59 -5.10
C ALA A 128 4.55 23.03 -5.03
N GLU A 129 4.11 23.81 -4.04
CA GLU A 129 4.58 25.20 -3.80
C GLU A 129 5.84 25.28 -2.93
N ASN A 130 6.43 24.12 -2.52
CA ASN A 130 7.56 24.05 -1.61
C ASN A 130 7.32 24.82 -0.28
N ASP A 131 6.11 24.71 0.26
CA ASP A 131 5.74 25.34 1.53
C ASP A 131 6.75 24.99 2.63
N PRO A 132 7.21 25.96 3.46
CA PRO A 132 8.20 25.70 4.52
C PRO A 132 7.78 24.60 5.51
N VAL A 133 6.47 24.46 5.80
CA VAL A 133 5.95 23.37 6.65
C VAL A 133 6.10 22.02 5.94
N ALA A 134 5.87 21.95 4.61
CA ALA A 134 6.11 20.74 3.85
C ALA A 134 7.60 20.35 3.85
N GLN A 135 8.50 21.31 3.65
CA GLN A 135 9.95 21.08 3.72
C GLN A 135 10.35 20.53 5.11
N ARG A 136 9.83 21.14 6.18
CA ARG A 136 10.09 20.71 7.55
C ARG A 136 9.54 19.31 7.82
N MET A 137 8.32 19.00 7.36
CA MET A 137 7.71 17.66 7.45
C MET A 137 8.62 16.59 6.83
N PHE A 138 9.14 16.82 5.63
CA PHE A 138 10.07 15.88 4.97
C PHE A 138 11.42 15.80 5.69
N ALA A 139 11.96 16.92 6.17
CA ALA A 139 13.25 16.95 6.85
C ALA A 139 13.21 16.26 8.23
N GLU A 140 12.12 16.44 8.97
CA GLU A 140 11.92 15.84 10.28
C GLU A 140 11.28 14.43 10.20
N GLU A 141 10.80 14.02 9.02
CA GLU A 141 10.06 12.77 8.79
C GLU A 141 8.84 12.63 9.73
N ARG A 142 8.08 13.71 9.89
CA ARG A 142 6.96 13.80 10.82
C ARG A 142 5.72 14.42 10.19
N TRP A 143 4.58 13.74 10.31
CA TRP A 143 3.30 14.22 9.83
C TRP A 143 2.73 15.34 10.69
N ASP A 144 2.91 15.28 12.01
CA ASP A 144 2.38 16.24 12.97
C ASP A 144 3.08 17.62 12.95
N VAL A 145 4.03 17.82 12.05
CA VAL A 145 4.51 19.16 11.63
C VAL A 145 3.38 19.94 10.94
N ILE A 146 2.47 19.25 10.28
CA ILE A 146 1.28 19.84 9.69
C ILE A 146 0.27 20.12 10.82
N PRO A 147 -0.28 21.34 10.94
CA PRO A 147 -1.23 21.67 11.99
C PRO A 147 -2.46 20.73 11.99
N GLY A 148 -2.75 20.14 13.13
CA GLY A 148 -3.87 19.23 13.32
C GLY A 148 -3.72 17.85 12.66
N ALA A 149 -2.55 17.53 12.09
CA ALA A 149 -2.30 16.20 11.53
C ALA A 149 -2.12 15.14 12.60
N GLU A 150 -2.31 13.90 12.21
CA GLU A 150 -2.11 12.72 13.06
C GLU A 150 -0.64 12.56 13.43
N GLY A 151 -0.35 12.34 14.71
CA GLY A 151 1.01 12.10 15.19
C GLY A 151 1.57 10.77 14.69
N ASN A 152 2.89 10.75 14.41
CA ASN A 152 3.57 9.55 13.89
C ASN A 152 3.34 8.31 14.76
N GLU A 153 3.35 8.43 16.09
CA GLU A 153 3.16 7.30 17.00
C GLU A 153 1.73 6.73 16.92
N VAL A 154 0.72 7.60 16.88
CA VAL A 154 -0.69 7.21 16.76
C VAL A 154 -0.92 6.52 15.42
N PHE A 155 -0.39 7.10 14.33
CA PHE A 155 -0.43 6.53 12.99
C PHE A 155 0.24 5.16 12.93
N ALA A 156 1.46 5.04 13.48
CA ALA A 156 2.22 3.79 13.52
C ALA A 156 1.46 2.70 14.30
N ALA A 157 0.92 3.04 15.47
CA ALA A 157 0.19 2.10 16.31
C ALA A 157 -1.04 1.52 15.59
N ARG A 158 -1.90 2.38 15.00
CA ARG A 158 -3.12 1.87 14.32
C ARG A 158 -2.81 1.05 13.07
N VAL A 159 -1.75 1.40 12.33
CA VAL A 159 -1.31 0.61 11.16
C VAL A 159 -0.82 -0.76 11.62
N GLU A 160 0.03 -0.82 12.65
CA GLU A 160 0.54 -2.08 13.19
C GLU A 160 -0.55 -2.96 13.78
N GLU A 161 -1.45 -2.42 14.60
CA GLU A 161 -2.58 -3.15 15.17
C GLU A 161 -3.49 -3.76 14.09
N SER A 162 -3.76 -2.98 13.03
CA SER A 162 -4.58 -3.46 11.92
C SER A 162 -3.89 -4.59 11.17
N LEU A 163 -2.61 -4.44 10.81
CA LEU A 163 -1.86 -5.47 10.10
C LEU A 163 -1.67 -6.73 10.95
N ALA A 164 -1.43 -6.60 12.26
CA ALA A 164 -1.33 -7.74 13.17
C ALA A 164 -2.64 -8.53 13.24
N ARG A 165 -3.76 -7.82 13.38
CA ARG A 165 -5.11 -8.43 13.40
C ARG A 165 -5.44 -9.13 12.08
N LEU A 166 -5.16 -8.50 10.94
CA LEU A 166 -5.37 -9.09 9.63
C LEU A 166 -4.50 -10.33 9.42
N ALA A 167 -3.22 -10.27 9.80
CA ALA A 167 -2.32 -11.41 9.69
C ALA A 167 -2.78 -12.59 10.56
N ALA A 168 -3.20 -12.33 11.80
CA ALA A 168 -3.70 -13.37 12.67
C ALA A 168 -5.00 -14.03 12.15
N ALA A 169 -5.88 -13.26 11.51
CA ALA A 169 -7.12 -13.75 10.92
C ALA A 169 -6.91 -14.60 9.65
N HIS A 170 -5.72 -14.53 9.04
CA HIS A 170 -5.38 -15.22 7.79
C HIS A 170 -4.07 -15.99 7.88
N ALA A 171 -3.82 -16.63 9.05
CA ALA A 171 -2.60 -17.41 9.27
C ALA A 171 -2.40 -18.48 8.19
N GLY A 172 -1.23 -18.50 7.55
CA GLY A 172 -0.91 -19.40 6.44
C GLY A 172 -1.49 -19.00 5.09
N GLY A 173 -2.17 -17.84 5.02
CA GLY A 173 -2.86 -17.36 3.83
C GLY A 173 -2.22 -16.14 3.18
N ARG A 174 -2.89 -15.64 2.13
CA ARG A 174 -2.49 -14.47 1.35
C ARG A 174 -3.66 -13.49 1.24
N ILE A 175 -3.43 -12.23 1.56
CA ILE A 175 -4.44 -11.17 1.47
C ILE A 175 -3.96 -9.99 0.63
N ALA A 176 -4.90 -9.34 -0.07
CA ALA A 176 -4.68 -8.08 -0.76
C ALA A 176 -5.29 -6.92 0.04
N VAL A 177 -4.50 -5.90 0.32
CA VAL A 177 -4.89 -4.70 1.09
C VAL A 177 -4.69 -3.48 0.23
N PHE A 178 -5.79 -2.89 -0.24
CA PHE A 178 -5.78 -1.65 -1.00
C PHE A 178 -5.78 -0.46 -0.05
N THR A 179 -4.68 0.27 -0.05
CA THR A 179 -4.40 1.31 0.94
C THR A 179 -3.67 2.51 0.30
N HIS A 180 -2.83 3.20 1.05
CA HIS A 180 -2.28 4.51 0.74
C HIS A 180 -0.76 4.55 0.89
N GLY A 181 -0.15 5.59 0.33
CA GLY A 181 1.31 5.74 0.33
C GLY A 181 1.92 5.85 1.72
N GLY A 182 1.32 6.63 2.61
CA GLY A 182 1.80 6.79 3.98
C GLY A 182 1.69 5.48 4.79
N VAL A 183 0.59 4.74 4.62
CA VAL A 183 0.39 3.43 5.29
C VAL A 183 1.42 2.41 4.83
N ILE A 184 1.68 2.33 3.51
CA ILE A 184 2.71 1.42 2.97
C ILE A 184 4.07 1.78 3.55
N ALA A 185 4.43 3.07 3.53
CA ALA A 185 5.69 3.55 4.08
C ALA A 185 5.84 3.17 5.56
N GLN A 186 4.81 3.42 6.37
CA GLN A 186 4.80 3.09 7.78
C GLN A 186 4.92 1.59 8.04
N ALA A 187 4.17 0.76 7.31
CA ALA A 187 4.22 -0.70 7.46
C ALA A 187 5.60 -1.28 7.14
N LEU A 188 6.24 -0.80 6.06
CA LEU A 188 7.55 -1.28 5.66
C LEU A 188 8.67 -0.73 6.54
N ALA A 189 8.57 0.52 7.00
CA ALA A 189 9.52 1.10 7.95
C ALA A 189 9.49 0.32 9.28
N ALA A 190 8.31 0.03 9.81
CA ALA A 190 8.16 -0.78 11.03
C ALA A 190 8.74 -2.19 10.85
N ALA A 191 8.49 -2.85 9.73
CA ALA A 191 8.98 -4.20 9.44
C ALA A 191 10.51 -4.29 9.32
N THR A 192 11.18 -3.20 8.99
CA THR A 192 12.64 -3.15 8.72
C THR A 192 13.44 -2.39 9.77
N GLY A 193 12.76 -1.69 10.68
CA GLY A 193 13.41 -0.75 11.60
C GLY A 193 14.00 0.49 10.90
N ALA A 194 13.49 0.81 9.71
CA ALA A 194 13.93 1.97 8.95
C ALA A 194 13.30 3.27 9.49
N ARG A 195 13.83 4.42 9.04
CA ARG A 195 13.28 5.74 9.35
C ARG A 195 11.84 5.88 8.82
N PRO A 196 10.97 6.69 9.45
CA PRO A 196 9.54 6.76 9.14
C PRO A 196 9.21 6.99 7.65
N PHE A 197 9.97 7.83 6.95
CA PHE A 197 9.71 8.15 5.55
C PHE A 197 10.58 7.39 4.54
N ALA A 198 11.35 6.36 5.00
CA ALA A 198 12.27 5.61 4.14
C ALA A 198 11.58 4.95 2.91
N PHE A 199 10.30 4.61 3.03
CA PHE A 199 9.50 4.01 1.96
C PHE A 199 8.38 4.94 1.46
N LEU A 200 8.45 6.24 1.76
CA LEU A 200 7.51 7.20 1.22
C LEU A 200 7.76 7.37 -0.29
N GLY A 201 6.68 7.34 -1.06
CA GLY A 201 6.79 7.47 -2.52
C GLY A 201 6.44 6.21 -3.32
N ALA A 202 5.78 5.21 -2.71
CA ALA A 202 5.17 4.14 -3.50
C ALA A 202 4.30 4.72 -4.63
N ASP A 203 4.41 4.21 -5.85
CA ASP A 203 3.66 4.68 -7.03
C ASP A 203 2.18 4.27 -6.95
N ASN A 204 1.29 5.03 -7.59
CA ASN A 204 -0.12 4.68 -7.69
C ASN A 204 -0.31 3.34 -8.43
N GLY A 205 -1.08 2.43 -7.85
CA GLY A 205 -1.25 1.08 -8.37
C GLY A 205 -0.08 0.13 -8.11
N SER A 206 0.96 0.55 -7.39
CA SER A 206 2.08 -0.33 -7.03
C SER A 206 1.68 -1.41 -6.04
N ILE A 207 2.41 -2.52 -6.07
CA ILE A 207 2.27 -3.66 -5.14
C ILE A 207 3.55 -3.76 -4.30
N SER A 208 3.39 -3.75 -2.99
CA SER A 208 4.46 -4.05 -2.03
C SER A 208 4.10 -5.30 -1.25
N ARG A 209 5.12 -6.11 -0.87
CA ARG A 209 4.90 -7.43 -0.28
C ARG A 209 5.51 -7.51 1.11
N LEU A 210 4.69 -7.88 2.07
CA LEU A 210 5.05 -8.09 3.46
C LEU A 210 4.65 -9.50 3.88
N VAL A 211 5.54 -10.24 4.53
CA VAL A 211 5.25 -11.52 5.16
C VAL A 211 5.26 -11.34 6.66
N ARG A 212 4.22 -11.83 7.33
CA ARG A 212 4.06 -11.69 8.79
C ARG A 212 3.86 -13.05 9.45
N LEU A 213 4.57 -13.27 10.55
CA LEU A 213 4.42 -14.45 11.39
C LEU A 213 4.58 -14.05 12.87
N GLY A 214 3.49 -14.07 13.62
CA GLY A 214 3.47 -13.54 14.98
C GLY A 214 3.91 -12.07 15.02
N GLY A 215 4.89 -11.72 15.86
CA GLY A 215 5.47 -10.37 15.92
C GLY A 215 6.56 -10.09 14.87
N LEU A 216 6.90 -11.07 14.01
CA LEU A 216 7.95 -10.93 13.00
C LEU A 216 7.37 -10.48 11.66
N SER A 217 8.11 -9.64 10.95
CA SER A 217 7.75 -9.18 9.61
C SER A 217 8.98 -9.21 8.69
N ALA A 218 8.76 -9.55 7.42
CA ALA A 218 9.80 -9.50 6.39
C ALA A 218 9.26 -8.82 5.13
N VAL A 219 9.98 -7.81 4.63
CA VAL A 219 9.67 -7.15 3.36
C VAL A 219 10.19 -8.01 2.22
N ARG A 220 9.31 -8.39 1.30
CA ARG A 220 9.63 -9.23 0.12
C ARG A 220 9.65 -8.45 -1.18
N GLY A 221 9.16 -7.23 -1.17
CA GLY A 221 9.19 -6.32 -2.31
C GLY A 221 8.60 -4.97 -1.95
N PHE A 222 9.08 -3.93 -2.61
CA PHE A 222 8.57 -2.57 -2.50
C PHE A 222 8.34 -2.01 -3.90
N ASN A 223 7.20 -1.37 -4.09
CA ASN A 223 6.87 -0.57 -5.27
C ASN A 223 6.96 -1.32 -6.61
N ASP A 224 6.49 -2.59 -6.67
CA ASP A 224 6.38 -3.30 -7.94
C ASP A 224 5.28 -2.68 -8.81
N ILE A 225 5.68 -2.17 -9.96
CA ILE A 225 4.84 -1.55 -10.99
C ILE A 225 5.02 -2.23 -12.35
N SER A 226 5.57 -3.41 -12.41
CA SER A 226 5.88 -4.15 -13.64
C SER A 226 4.63 -4.44 -14.50
N HIS A 227 3.45 -4.42 -13.90
CA HIS A 227 2.15 -4.58 -14.56
C HIS A 227 1.57 -3.28 -15.13
N LEU A 228 2.18 -2.13 -14.82
CA LEU A 228 1.76 -0.83 -15.32
C LEU A 228 2.56 -0.44 -16.55
N ASP A 229 1.88 0.05 -17.61
CA ASP A 229 2.57 0.64 -18.74
C ASP A 229 3.28 1.93 -18.26
N ARG A 230 4.61 1.91 -18.22
CA ARG A 230 5.38 3.13 -18.04
C ARG A 230 5.51 3.84 -19.39
N PRO A 231 5.23 5.14 -19.49
CA PRO A 231 5.82 5.91 -20.57
C PRO A 231 7.33 5.74 -20.48
N ALA A 232 7.99 5.53 -21.61
CA ALA A 232 9.45 5.45 -21.67
C ALA A 232 10.04 6.61 -20.87
N PRO A 233 11.01 6.38 -19.96
CA PRO A 233 11.64 7.46 -19.24
C PRO A 233 12.20 8.44 -20.26
N ALA A 234 11.94 9.74 -20.06
CA ALA A 234 12.59 10.76 -20.86
C ALA A 234 14.11 10.55 -20.74
N PRO A 235 14.87 10.64 -21.84
CA PRO A 235 16.31 10.53 -21.77
C PRO A 235 16.82 11.56 -20.77
N LEU A 236 17.72 11.13 -19.89
CA LEU A 236 18.45 12.03 -19.00
C LEU A 236 19.29 12.94 -19.90
N THR A 237 18.80 14.15 -20.17
CA THR A 237 19.54 15.21 -20.87
C THR A 237 20.27 16.08 -19.85
#